data_60b386581e28d54cbfcea1aab3a27d46
#
_entry.id   60b386581e28d54cbfcea1aab3a27d46
#
_cell.length_a   1.000
_cell.length_b   1.000
_cell.length_c   1.000
_cell.angle_alpha   90.00
_cell.angle_beta   90.00
_cell.angle_gamma   90.00
#
_symmetry.space_group_name_H-M   'P 1'
#
loop_
_entity.id
_entity.type
_entity.pdbx_description
1 polymer ?
#
loop_
_entity_poly.entity_id
_entity_poly.type
_entity_poly.pdbx_seq_one_letter_code
_entity_poly.pdbx_strand_id
1 'polypeptide(L)'
;MRTPGRPRLIGIGLLVAYAAAGVVLLQVVRPPASQIYWPIINTVPDSIGEVVAASVYGYPSSLGITALMIIGAYSVIRRGTYARWSILAMAVISAVLYIIVSASPYETLRFWFTAPWYNNPPRIAAFWAIGVLPLAALGGIVLVTWLLRQRLLVPVRRFFERLPIVLIAIVVIALVGVTQNAAIRQAAADIEFTYELRPGGPILSPDELDLMEDLAELVPEDAVIAGDPWTGASFAYGVSGRRVLMPHLLMDLTDDAEAINTMLSTEGDSPEVCAALEDTGVGYVLDFSADGDFQENDGDYSGLDDLDSSPYVELVEQRGDAKLFKIVSCGLGS
;
A
#
# COMPACT_ATOMS: atom_id res chain seq x y z
N MET A 1 -25.72 6.19 -43.52
CA MET A 1 -24.48 6.13 -42.74
C MET A 1 -23.40 6.94 -43.45
N ARG A 2 -22.90 8.05 -42.87
CA ARG A 2 -21.81 8.81 -43.49
C ARG A 2 -20.51 8.06 -43.17
N THR A 3 -19.72 7.68 -44.15
CA THR A 3 -18.38 7.13 -44.01
C THR A 3 -17.53 8.12 -43.19
N PRO A 4 -16.82 7.66 -42.17
CA PRO A 4 -15.96 8.53 -41.37
C PRO A 4 -14.90 9.15 -42.26
N GLY A 5 -14.75 10.49 -42.23
CA GLY A 5 -13.75 11.19 -43.01
C GLY A 5 -12.33 10.75 -42.67
N ARG A 6 -11.41 10.78 -43.64
CA ARG A 6 -10.00 10.37 -43.52
C ARG A 6 -9.29 10.81 -42.19
N PRO A 7 -9.48 12.05 -41.69
CA PRO A 7 -8.87 12.48 -40.42
C PRO A 7 -9.42 11.73 -39.17
N ARG A 8 -10.70 11.28 -39.22
CA ARG A 8 -11.26 10.45 -38.12
C ARG A 8 -10.67 9.05 -38.11
N LEU A 9 -10.45 8.44 -39.26
CA LEU A 9 -9.80 7.11 -39.33
C LEU A 9 -8.37 7.15 -38.87
N ILE A 10 -7.62 8.20 -39.20
CA ILE A 10 -6.27 8.42 -38.70
C ILE A 10 -6.27 8.58 -37.16
N GLY A 11 -7.18 9.40 -36.61
CA GLY A 11 -7.31 9.59 -35.17
C GLY A 11 -7.64 8.29 -34.43
N ILE A 12 -8.55 7.46 -34.98
CA ILE A 12 -8.86 6.14 -34.42
C ILE A 12 -7.62 5.22 -34.48
N GLY A 13 -6.93 5.20 -35.63
CA GLY A 13 -5.72 4.41 -35.80
C GLY A 13 -4.61 4.77 -34.78
N LEU A 14 -4.38 6.06 -34.54
CA LEU A 14 -3.44 6.55 -33.56
C LEU A 14 -3.86 6.17 -32.13
N LEU A 15 -5.14 6.25 -31.80
CA LEU A 15 -5.66 5.85 -30.50
C LEU A 15 -5.48 4.34 -30.25
N VAL A 16 -5.77 3.52 -31.25
CA VAL A 16 -5.57 2.06 -31.17
C VAL A 16 -4.08 1.73 -31.02
N ALA A 17 -3.21 2.38 -31.82
CA ALA A 17 -1.77 2.20 -31.70
C ALA A 17 -1.24 2.61 -30.32
N TYR A 18 -1.72 3.72 -29.77
CA TYR A 18 -1.36 4.17 -28.42
C TYR A 18 -1.85 3.19 -27.33
N ALA A 19 -3.09 2.71 -27.45
CA ALA A 19 -3.62 1.72 -26.53
C ALA A 19 -2.83 0.39 -26.59
N ALA A 20 -2.50 -0.08 -27.80
CA ALA A 20 -1.69 -1.27 -28.00
C ALA A 20 -0.27 -1.10 -27.40
N ALA A 21 0.36 0.05 -27.65
CA ALA A 21 1.66 0.37 -27.06
C ALA A 21 1.59 0.41 -25.52
N GLY A 22 0.52 0.96 -24.96
CA GLY A 22 0.27 0.96 -23.52
C GLY A 22 0.16 -0.46 -22.94
N VAL A 23 -0.59 -1.35 -23.60
CA VAL A 23 -0.70 -2.76 -23.17
C VAL A 23 0.66 -3.47 -23.24
N VAL A 24 1.44 -3.25 -24.31
CA VAL A 24 2.80 -3.81 -24.42
C VAL A 24 3.68 -3.29 -23.30
N LEU A 25 3.65 -1.99 -23.03
CA LEU A 25 4.42 -1.39 -21.93
C LEU A 25 4.08 -1.99 -20.58
N LEU A 26 2.78 -2.20 -20.31
CA LEU A 26 2.33 -2.87 -19.07
C LEU A 26 2.93 -4.28 -18.91
N GLN A 27 3.13 -5.00 -20.02
CA GLN A 27 3.76 -6.33 -19.95
C GLN A 27 5.28 -6.26 -19.70
N VAL A 28 5.94 -5.21 -20.21
CA VAL A 28 7.40 -5.00 -20.02
C VAL A 28 7.74 -4.60 -18.56
N VAL A 29 6.90 -3.73 -17.96
CA VAL A 29 7.13 -3.24 -16.58
C VAL A 29 6.54 -4.15 -15.51
N ARG A 30 5.95 -5.28 -15.90
CA ARG A 30 5.35 -6.22 -14.96
C ARG A 30 6.43 -6.91 -14.11
N PRO A 31 6.24 -7.02 -12.78
CA PRO A 31 7.14 -7.75 -11.90
C PRO A 31 7.10 -9.27 -12.19
N PRO A 32 8.08 -10.03 -11.69
CA PRO A 32 8.06 -11.50 -11.71
C PRO A 32 6.78 -12.07 -11.11
N ALA A 33 6.33 -13.23 -11.60
CA ALA A 33 5.09 -13.85 -11.15
C ALA A 33 5.09 -14.19 -9.63
N SER A 34 6.26 -14.53 -9.09
CA SER A 34 6.48 -14.78 -7.66
C SER A 34 6.17 -13.60 -6.76
N GLN A 35 6.20 -12.39 -7.27
CA GLN A 35 5.89 -11.16 -6.53
C GLN A 35 4.42 -10.71 -6.68
N ILE A 36 3.59 -11.46 -7.41
CA ILE A 36 2.20 -11.12 -7.72
C ILE A 36 1.25 -12.04 -6.92
N TYR A 37 1.28 -11.94 -5.60
CA TYR A 37 0.60 -12.87 -4.70
C TYR A 37 -0.69 -12.33 -4.04
N TRP A 38 -1.02 -11.05 -4.20
CA TRP A 38 -2.21 -10.48 -3.58
C TRP A 38 -3.49 -11.19 -4.00
N PRO A 39 -4.28 -11.73 -3.04
CA PRO A 39 -5.51 -12.45 -3.34
C PRO A 39 -6.63 -11.50 -3.79
N ILE A 40 -7.74 -12.08 -4.26
CA ILE A 40 -9.01 -11.36 -4.41
C ILE A 40 -9.59 -11.12 -3.01
N ILE A 41 -10.21 -9.95 -2.84
CA ILE A 41 -10.76 -9.52 -1.53
C ILE A 41 -12.28 -9.42 -1.52
N ASN A 42 -12.93 -9.45 -2.71
CA ASN A 42 -14.36 -9.21 -2.86
C ASN A 42 -14.98 -10.15 -3.90
N THR A 43 -16.33 -10.15 -3.94
CA THR A 43 -17.07 -10.65 -5.10
C THR A 43 -17.23 -9.55 -6.15
N VAL A 44 -17.54 -9.92 -7.40
CA VAL A 44 -17.77 -8.95 -8.48
C VAL A 44 -18.93 -7.98 -8.17
N PRO A 45 -20.10 -8.44 -7.66
CA PRO A 45 -21.17 -7.53 -7.25
C PRO A 45 -20.74 -6.55 -6.15
N ASP A 46 -19.98 -7.00 -5.16
CA ASP A 46 -19.50 -6.15 -4.06
C ASP A 46 -18.56 -5.06 -4.58
N SER A 47 -17.58 -5.43 -5.42
CA SER A 47 -16.65 -4.46 -6.01
C SER A 47 -17.35 -3.43 -6.92
N ILE A 48 -18.41 -3.82 -7.63
CA ILE A 48 -19.25 -2.87 -8.38
C ILE A 48 -19.98 -1.94 -7.40
N GLY A 49 -20.52 -2.49 -6.32
CA GLY A 49 -21.17 -1.72 -5.25
C GLY A 49 -20.23 -0.69 -4.63
N GLU A 50 -19.02 -1.09 -4.29
CA GLU A 50 -17.97 -0.21 -3.73
C GLU A 50 -17.62 0.94 -4.69
N VAL A 51 -17.40 0.66 -5.97
CA VAL A 51 -17.11 1.68 -6.98
C VAL A 51 -18.26 2.68 -7.10
N VAL A 52 -19.50 2.21 -7.16
CA VAL A 52 -20.70 3.07 -7.29
C VAL A 52 -20.93 3.88 -6.03
N ALA A 53 -20.73 3.30 -4.86
CA ALA A 53 -20.96 3.93 -3.56
C ALA A 53 -19.76 4.79 -3.08
N ALA A 54 -18.68 4.88 -3.84
CA ALA A 54 -17.42 5.50 -3.43
C ALA A 54 -16.92 4.96 -2.09
N SER A 55 -16.88 3.63 -1.96
CA SER A 55 -16.54 2.88 -0.75
C SER A 55 -15.47 1.81 -1.03
N VAL A 56 -14.55 2.07 -1.95
CA VAL A 56 -13.51 1.11 -2.36
C VAL A 56 -12.68 0.62 -1.17
N TYR A 57 -12.25 -0.62 -1.27
CA TYR A 57 -11.44 -1.30 -0.24
C TYR A 57 -12.16 -1.43 1.12
N GLY A 58 -13.48 -1.63 1.11
CA GLY A 58 -14.29 -1.83 2.31
C GLY A 58 -14.52 -0.59 3.17
N TYR A 59 -14.05 0.59 2.76
CA TYR A 59 -14.29 1.83 3.50
C TYR A 59 -15.77 2.26 3.42
N PRO A 60 -16.28 2.97 4.43
CA PRO A 60 -17.66 3.47 4.43
C PRO A 60 -17.96 4.35 3.23
N SER A 61 -19.20 4.26 2.71
CA SER A 61 -19.63 5.01 1.54
C SER A 61 -19.54 6.51 1.73
N SER A 62 -18.99 7.20 0.73
CA SER A 62 -18.96 8.66 0.65
C SER A 62 -20.12 9.18 -0.19
N LEU A 63 -21.34 9.25 0.39
CA LEU A 63 -22.55 9.64 -0.33
C LEU A 63 -22.44 10.97 -1.08
N GLY A 64 -21.69 11.91 -0.53
CA GLY A 64 -21.43 13.18 -1.20
C GLY A 64 -20.61 13.02 -2.48
N ILE A 65 -19.55 12.25 -2.45
CA ILE A 65 -18.73 11.94 -3.62
C ILE A 65 -19.54 11.14 -4.64
N THR A 66 -20.29 10.14 -4.19
CA THR A 66 -21.21 9.36 -5.03
C THR A 66 -22.19 10.27 -5.78
N ALA A 67 -22.87 11.18 -5.08
CA ALA A 67 -23.81 12.12 -5.71
C ALA A 67 -23.12 13.02 -6.76
N LEU A 68 -21.93 13.54 -6.42
CA LEU A 68 -21.16 14.38 -7.34
C LEU A 68 -20.68 13.59 -8.58
N MET A 69 -20.23 12.34 -8.40
CA MET A 69 -19.87 11.44 -9.51
C MET A 69 -21.06 11.22 -10.47
N ILE A 70 -22.24 10.91 -9.92
CA ILE A 70 -23.45 10.66 -10.72
C ILE A 70 -23.84 11.92 -11.49
N ILE A 71 -23.84 13.09 -10.87
CA ILE A 71 -24.14 14.38 -11.51
C ILE A 71 -23.11 14.66 -12.62
N GLY A 72 -21.82 14.43 -12.34
CA GLY A 72 -20.74 14.58 -13.31
C GLY A 72 -20.94 13.67 -14.51
N ALA A 73 -21.13 12.37 -14.30
CA ALA A 73 -21.37 11.38 -15.36
C ALA A 73 -22.61 11.72 -16.19
N TYR A 74 -23.72 12.05 -15.54
CA TYR A 74 -24.93 12.50 -16.21
C TYR A 74 -24.70 13.73 -17.09
N SER A 75 -23.93 14.69 -16.61
CA SER A 75 -23.60 15.91 -17.38
C SER A 75 -22.76 15.61 -18.63
N VAL A 76 -21.82 14.64 -18.52
CA VAL A 76 -21.01 14.18 -19.65
C VAL A 76 -21.89 13.50 -20.70
N ILE A 77 -22.73 12.57 -20.28
CA ILE A 77 -23.63 11.82 -21.17
C ILE A 77 -24.57 12.77 -21.91
N ARG A 78 -25.09 13.80 -21.26
CA ARG A 78 -26.04 14.75 -21.86
C ARG A 78 -25.40 15.82 -22.74
N ARG A 79 -24.22 16.31 -22.36
CA ARG A 79 -23.60 17.48 -23.01
C ARG A 79 -22.06 17.39 -23.00
N GLY A 80 -21.54 16.15 -23.26
CA GLY A 80 -20.11 15.90 -23.23
C GLY A 80 -19.36 16.55 -24.38
N THR A 81 -18.25 17.22 -24.04
CA THR A 81 -17.17 17.55 -24.98
C THR A 81 -16.12 16.45 -24.95
N TYR A 82 -15.17 16.44 -25.86
CA TYR A 82 -14.07 15.46 -25.85
C TYR A 82 -13.35 15.43 -24.49
N ALA A 83 -13.02 16.60 -23.91
CA ALA A 83 -12.38 16.70 -22.60
C ALA A 83 -13.24 16.10 -21.47
N ARG A 84 -14.55 16.30 -21.48
CA ARG A 84 -15.45 15.69 -20.48
C ARG A 84 -15.56 14.17 -20.65
N TRP A 85 -15.61 13.69 -21.88
CA TRP A 85 -15.58 12.26 -22.15
C TRP A 85 -14.28 11.60 -21.72
N SER A 86 -13.12 12.30 -21.81
CA SER A 86 -11.85 11.81 -21.29
C SER A 86 -11.89 11.66 -19.76
N ILE A 87 -12.51 12.61 -19.04
CA ILE A 87 -12.71 12.51 -17.59
C ILE A 87 -13.56 11.28 -17.23
N LEU A 88 -14.67 11.07 -17.92
CA LEU A 88 -15.52 9.90 -17.68
C LEU A 88 -14.79 8.59 -18.01
N ALA A 89 -14.06 8.56 -19.13
CA ALA A 89 -13.27 7.40 -19.53
C ALA A 89 -12.22 7.03 -18.48
N MET A 90 -11.51 8.03 -17.91
CA MET A 90 -10.53 7.81 -16.85
C MET A 90 -11.18 7.19 -15.61
N ALA A 91 -12.34 7.72 -15.18
CA ALA A 91 -13.08 7.16 -14.05
C ALA A 91 -13.56 5.73 -14.31
N VAL A 92 -14.03 5.44 -15.53
CA VAL A 92 -14.50 4.09 -15.91
C VAL A 92 -13.33 3.11 -16.00
N ILE A 93 -12.21 3.50 -16.60
CA ILE A 93 -11.03 2.64 -16.71
C ILE A 93 -10.51 2.28 -15.32
N SER A 94 -10.35 3.26 -14.43
CA SER A 94 -9.88 3.00 -13.06
C SER A 94 -10.86 2.15 -12.26
N ALA A 95 -12.17 2.34 -12.46
CA ALA A 95 -13.21 1.48 -11.88
C ALA A 95 -13.10 0.03 -12.34
N VAL A 96 -12.93 -0.18 -13.66
CA VAL A 96 -12.78 -1.53 -14.23
C VAL A 96 -11.51 -2.20 -13.71
N LEU A 97 -10.39 -1.48 -13.65
CA LEU A 97 -9.15 -2.01 -13.06
C LEU A 97 -9.34 -2.42 -11.60
N TYR A 98 -10.06 -1.60 -10.81
CA TYR A 98 -10.37 -1.94 -9.43
C TYR A 98 -11.22 -3.21 -9.32
N ILE A 99 -12.27 -3.35 -10.11
CA ILE A 99 -13.11 -4.56 -10.12
C ILE A 99 -12.29 -5.79 -10.54
N ILE A 100 -11.40 -5.66 -11.52
CA ILE A 100 -10.52 -6.76 -11.95
C ILE A 100 -9.61 -7.19 -10.81
N VAL A 101 -8.92 -6.27 -10.15
CA VAL A 101 -7.93 -6.61 -9.12
C VAL A 101 -8.59 -7.17 -7.85
N SER A 102 -9.75 -6.63 -7.46
CA SER A 102 -10.40 -6.98 -6.20
C SER A 102 -11.31 -8.21 -6.27
N ALA A 103 -11.84 -8.54 -7.45
CA ALA A 103 -12.92 -9.52 -7.55
C ALA A 103 -12.84 -10.49 -8.73
N SER A 104 -11.93 -10.30 -9.69
CA SER A 104 -11.88 -11.21 -10.84
C SER A 104 -11.40 -12.60 -10.46
N PRO A 105 -12.19 -13.67 -10.69
CA PRO A 105 -11.74 -15.04 -10.49
C PRO A 105 -10.78 -15.52 -11.61
N TYR A 106 -10.63 -14.74 -12.66
CA TYR A 106 -9.77 -15.06 -13.79
C TYR A 106 -8.37 -14.47 -13.58
N GLU A 107 -7.43 -15.27 -13.14
CA GLU A 107 -6.03 -14.87 -12.93
C GLU A 107 -5.42 -14.26 -14.19
N THR A 108 -5.77 -14.76 -15.38
CA THR A 108 -5.31 -14.21 -16.65
C THR A 108 -5.68 -12.74 -16.81
N LEU A 109 -6.90 -12.32 -16.42
CA LEU A 109 -7.31 -10.91 -16.50
C LEU A 109 -6.52 -10.05 -15.51
N ARG A 110 -6.34 -10.52 -14.27
CA ARG A 110 -5.55 -9.85 -13.25
C ARG A 110 -4.10 -9.71 -13.73
N PHE A 111 -3.53 -10.79 -14.26
CA PHE A 111 -2.16 -10.82 -14.76
C PHE A 111 -1.93 -9.85 -15.93
N TRP A 112 -2.88 -9.70 -16.86
CA TRP A 112 -2.74 -8.81 -18.00
C TRP A 112 -2.96 -7.33 -17.66
N PHE A 113 -3.86 -7.01 -16.74
CA PHE A 113 -4.31 -5.64 -16.51
C PHE A 113 -3.86 -5.03 -15.19
N THR A 114 -3.59 -5.83 -14.15
CA THR A 114 -3.28 -5.31 -12.82
C THR A 114 -1.96 -5.81 -12.23
N ALA A 115 -1.31 -6.81 -12.85
CA ALA A 115 0.01 -7.30 -12.43
C ALA A 115 1.12 -6.23 -12.38
N PRO A 116 1.17 -5.19 -13.25
CA PRO A 116 2.13 -4.08 -13.09
C PRO A 116 2.05 -3.36 -11.74
N TRP A 117 0.93 -3.49 -11.04
CA TRP A 117 0.73 -3.02 -9.68
C TRP A 117 0.71 -4.15 -8.64
N TYR A 118 1.36 -5.30 -8.95
CA TYR A 118 1.46 -6.47 -8.08
C TYR A 118 0.12 -7.15 -7.76
N ASN A 119 -0.93 -6.92 -8.55
CA ASN A 119 -2.31 -7.27 -8.23
C ASN A 119 -2.78 -6.73 -6.87
N ASN A 120 -2.23 -5.62 -6.41
CA ASN A 120 -2.47 -5.05 -5.10
C ASN A 120 -3.76 -4.19 -5.10
N PRO A 121 -4.85 -4.60 -4.40
CA PRO A 121 -6.10 -3.86 -4.38
C PRO A 121 -5.99 -2.44 -3.80
N PRO A 122 -5.25 -2.17 -2.70
CA PRO A 122 -5.04 -0.82 -2.19
C PRO A 122 -4.44 0.15 -3.21
N ARG A 123 -3.44 -0.28 -3.98
CA ARG A 123 -2.81 0.56 -5.02
C ARG A 123 -3.79 0.95 -6.11
N ILE A 124 -4.62 0.01 -6.55
CA ILE A 124 -5.63 0.28 -7.58
C ILE A 124 -6.81 1.07 -7.01
N ALA A 125 -7.17 0.91 -5.74
CA ALA A 125 -8.14 1.75 -5.05
C ALA A 125 -7.69 3.23 -5.03
N ALA A 126 -6.41 3.49 -4.75
CA ALA A 126 -5.82 4.83 -4.84
C ALA A 126 -5.86 5.38 -6.28
N PHE A 127 -5.57 4.54 -7.27
CA PHE A 127 -5.66 4.92 -8.67
C PHE A 127 -7.11 5.23 -9.10
N TRP A 128 -8.09 4.48 -8.61
CA TRP A 128 -9.51 4.78 -8.83
C TRP A 128 -9.89 6.15 -8.24
N ALA A 129 -9.43 6.48 -7.03
CA ALA A 129 -9.67 7.79 -6.44
C ALA A 129 -9.17 8.93 -7.33
N ILE A 130 -7.95 8.82 -7.89
CA ILE A 130 -7.40 9.79 -8.85
C ILE A 130 -8.28 9.88 -10.10
N GLY A 131 -8.76 8.76 -10.61
CA GLY A 131 -9.62 8.69 -11.79
C GLY A 131 -10.99 9.35 -11.60
N VAL A 132 -11.56 9.27 -10.40
CA VAL A 132 -12.91 9.74 -10.09
C VAL A 132 -12.98 11.20 -9.64
N LEU A 133 -11.91 11.73 -9.04
CA LEU A 133 -11.87 13.11 -8.52
C LEU A 133 -12.27 14.17 -9.58
N PRO A 134 -11.73 14.14 -10.82
CA PRO A 134 -12.14 15.11 -11.85
C PRO A 134 -13.63 15.00 -12.24
N LEU A 135 -14.19 13.78 -12.19
CA LEU A 135 -15.59 13.55 -12.47
C LEU A 135 -16.49 14.13 -11.38
N ALA A 136 -16.13 13.91 -10.10
CA ALA A 136 -16.82 14.49 -8.96
C ALA A 136 -16.73 16.03 -8.95
N ALA A 137 -15.55 16.59 -9.26
CA ALA A 137 -15.35 18.03 -9.39
C ALA A 137 -16.24 18.63 -10.49
N LEU A 138 -16.34 17.96 -11.65
CA LEU A 138 -17.27 18.36 -12.72
C LEU A 138 -18.72 18.35 -12.24
N GLY A 139 -19.10 17.32 -11.48
CA GLY A 139 -20.42 17.22 -10.85
C GLY A 139 -20.70 18.38 -9.89
N GLY A 140 -19.72 18.75 -9.08
CA GLY A 140 -19.80 19.90 -8.19
C GLY A 140 -20.03 21.23 -8.92
N ILE A 141 -19.24 21.45 -9.99
CA ILE A 141 -19.41 22.64 -10.86
C ILE A 141 -20.81 22.69 -11.48
N VAL A 142 -21.31 21.55 -11.98
CA VAL A 142 -22.64 21.44 -12.57
C VAL A 142 -23.72 21.72 -11.52
N LEU A 143 -23.61 21.14 -10.32
CA LEU A 143 -24.54 21.32 -9.23
C LEU A 143 -24.60 22.78 -8.78
N VAL A 144 -23.45 23.40 -8.50
CA VAL A 144 -23.38 24.81 -8.06
C VAL A 144 -23.94 25.74 -9.15
N THR A 145 -23.57 25.51 -10.42
CA THR A 145 -24.07 26.30 -11.55
C THR A 145 -25.58 26.17 -11.70
N TRP A 146 -26.13 24.96 -11.51
CA TRP A 146 -27.56 24.71 -11.54
C TRP A 146 -28.29 25.41 -10.39
N LEU A 147 -27.77 25.31 -9.16
CA LEU A 147 -28.33 25.96 -7.98
C LEU A 147 -28.38 27.49 -8.18
N LEU A 148 -27.29 28.11 -8.63
CA LEU A 148 -27.22 29.56 -8.85
C LEU A 148 -28.16 30.09 -9.95
N ARG A 149 -28.66 29.19 -10.83
CA ARG A 149 -29.66 29.54 -11.86
C ARG A 149 -31.10 29.51 -11.35
N GLN A 150 -31.36 28.97 -10.16
CA GLN A 150 -32.71 28.90 -9.62
C GLN A 150 -33.23 30.30 -9.29
N ARG A 151 -34.49 30.58 -9.69
CA ARG A 151 -35.11 31.92 -9.48
C ARG A 151 -35.18 32.32 -8.00
N LEU A 152 -35.39 31.35 -7.12
CA LEU A 152 -35.40 31.54 -5.66
C LEU A 152 -34.05 32.03 -5.09
N LEU A 153 -32.96 31.80 -5.81
CA LEU A 153 -31.60 32.12 -5.38
C LEU A 153 -31.09 33.44 -6.04
N VAL A 154 -31.93 34.16 -6.78
CA VAL A 154 -31.53 35.48 -7.37
C VAL A 154 -30.97 36.46 -6.35
N PRO A 155 -31.60 36.70 -5.17
CA PRO A 155 -31.03 37.58 -4.15
C PRO A 155 -29.68 37.07 -3.62
N VAL A 156 -29.57 35.75 -3.42
CA VAL A 156 -28.34 35.09 -2.98
C VAL A 156 -27.24 35.25 -4.04
N ARG A 157 -27.55 35.03 -5.30
CA ARG A 157 -26.63 35.24 -6.41
C ARG A 157 -26.11 36.66 -6.48
N ARG A 158 -26.98 37.67 -6.35
CA ARG A 158 -26.57 39.09 -6.34
C ARG A 158 -25.66 39.44 -5.16
N PHE A 159 -25.87 38.83 -4.01
CA PHE A 159 -24.98 38.93 -2.85
C PHE A 159 -23.59 38.35 -3.17
N PHE A 160 -23.53 37.16 -3.73
CA PHE A 160 -22.26 36.51 -4.07
C PHE A 160 -21.52 37.14 -5.26
N GLU A 161 -22.24 37.80 -6.20
CA GLU A 161 -21.60 38.60 -7.25
C GLU A 161 -20.79 39.78 -6.66
N ARG A 162 -21.19 40.27 -5.47
CA ARG A 162 -20.48 41.31 -4.75
C ARG A 162 -19.36 40.78 -3.83
N LEU A 163 -19.48 39.56 -3.38
CA LEU A 163 -18.58 38.89 -2.44
C LEU A 163 -18.21 37.49 -2.89
N PRO A 164 -17.48 37.33 -4.01
CA PRO A 164 -17.17 36.02 -4.57
C PRO A 164 -16.33 35.15 -3.62
N ILE A 165 -15.49 35.72 -2.78
CA ILE A 165 -14.70 35.03 -1.77
C ILE A 165 -15.60 34.33 -0.76
N VAL A 166 -16.72 34.92 -0.36
CA VAL A 166 -17.68 34.31 0.57
C VAL A 166 -18.34 33.07 -0.05
N LEU A 167 -18.69 33.14 -1.36
CA LEU A 167 -19.20 31.97 -2.07
C LEU A 167 -18.17 30.83 -2.10
N ILE A 168 -16.93 31.16 -2.45
CA ILE A 168 -15.84 30.18 -2.47
C ILE A 168 -15.66 29.55 -1.09
N ALA A 169 -15.61 30.35 -0.04
CA ALA A 169 -15.48 29.86 1.33
C ALA A 169 -16.64 28.90 1.72
N ILE A 170 -17.89 29.28 1.42
CA ILE A 170 -19.05 28.41 1.69
C ILE A 170 -18.98 27.11 0.91
N VAL A 171 -18.60 27.16 -0.38
CA VAL A 171 -18.46 25.95 -1.21
C VAL A 171 -17.36 25.05 -0.66
N VAL A 172 -16.22 25.62 -0.25
CA VAL A 172 -15.11 24.85 0.36
C VAL A 172 -15.56 24.21 1.67
N ILE A 173 -16.22 24.97 2.57
CA ILE A 173 -16.72 24.45 3.84
C ILE A 173 -17.75 23.32 3.59
N ALA A 174 -18.67 23.51 2.65
CA ALA A 174 -19.64 22.50 2.29
C ALA A 174 -18.98 21.24 1.71
N LEU A 175 -17.97 21.38 0.84
CA LEU A 175 -17.20 20.26 0.31
C LEU A 175 -16.45 19.53 1.42
N VAL A 176 -15.78 20.23 2.32
CA VAL A 176 -15.11 19.63 3.48
C VAL A 176 -16.13 18.86 4.32
N GLY A 177 -17.26 19.45 4.66
CA GLY A 177 -18.31 18.78 5.47
C GLY A 177 -18.90 17.54 4.81
N VAL A 178 -18.99 17.52 3.47
CA VAL A 178 -19.51 16.37 2.70
C VAL A 178 -18.47 15.28 2.49
N THR A 179 -17.18 15.63 2.40
CA THR A 179 -16.09 14.70 2.12
C THR A 179 -15.43 14.18 3.40
N GLN A 180 -15.40 14.93 4.48
CA GLN A 180 -14.91 14.52 5.80
C GLN A 180 -15.95 13.65 6.51
N ASN A 181 -15.99 12.38 6.14
CA ASN A 181 -17.03 11.43 6.54
C ASN A 181 -16.46 10.22 7.32
N ALA A 182 -17.29 9.19 7.50
CA ALA A 182 -16.90 7.97 8.21
C ALA A 182 -15.70 7.27 7.57
N ALA A 183 -15.52 7.33 6.23
CA ALA A 183 -14.40 6.70 5.55
C ALA A 183 -13.05 7.29 5.96
N ILE A 184 -12.97 8.64 6.06
CA ILE A 184 -11.72 9.29 6.50
C ILE A 184 -11.43 9.00 7.97
N ARG A 185 -12.47 8.99 8.82
CA ARG A 185 -12.28 8.63 10.23
C ARG A 185 -11.83 7.19 10.41
N GLN A 186 -12.39 6.27 9.64
CA GLN A 186 -11.94 4.88 9.66
C GLN A 186 -10.51 4.75 9.15
N ALA A 187 -10.17 5.36 8.01
CA ALA A 187 -8.80 5.34 7.49
C ALA A 187 -7.79 5.94 8.49
N ALA A 188 -8.15 7.02 9.19
CA ALA A 188 -7.31 7.58 10.25
C ALA A 188 -7.15 6.62 11.43
N ALA A 189 -8.23 5.96 11.85
CA ALA A 189 -8.18 4.97 12.92
C ALA A 189 -7.37 3.72 12.52
N ASP A 190 -7.47 3.26 11.27
CA ASP A 190 -6.68 2.13 10.76
C ASP A 190 -5.19 2.46 10.72
N ILE A 191 -4.84 3.70 10.30
CA ILE A 191 -3.46 4.19 10.31
C ILE A 191 -2.95 4.31 11.74
N GLU A 192 -3.73 4.93 12.65
CA GLU A 192 -3.39 5.04 14.07
C GLU A 192 -3.14 3.65 14.66
N PHE A 193 -4.06 2.71 14.48
CA PHE A 193 -3.93 1.33 14.95
C PHE A 193 -2.68 0.63 14.42
N THR A 194 -2.34 0.85 13.14
CA THR A 194 -1.20 0.19 12.49
C THR A 194 0.15 0.76 12.95
N TYR A 195 0.24 2.09 13.15
CA TYR A 195 1.50 2.78 13.41
C TYR A 195 1.67 3.26 14.85
N GLU A 196 0.67 3.07 15.71
CA GLU A 196 0.79 3.40 17.13
C GLU A 196 1.75 2.44 17.82
N LEU A 197 2.77 3.00 18.48
CA LEU A 197 3.66 2.25 19.34
C LEU A 197 2.90 1.82 20.60
N ARG A 198 2.65 0.54 20.74
CA ARG A 198 1.93 -0.06 21.86
C ARG A 198 2.38 -1.50 22.09
N PRO A 199 2.25 -2.05 23.32
CA PRO A 199 2.52 -3.46 23.58
C PRO A 199 1.72 -4.35 22.61
N GLY A 200 2.40 -5.28 21.94
CA GLY A 200 1.80 -6.12 20.89
C GLY A 200 1.34 -5.31 19.65
N GLY A 201 2.01 -4.20 19.35
CA GLY A 201 1.76 -3.40 18.14
C GLY A 201 2.14 -4.18 16.88
N PRO A 202 1.42 -4.01 15.75
CA PRO A 202 1.64 -4.84 14.56
C PRO A 202 2.95 -4.55 13.81
N ILE A 203 3.62 -3.43 14.09
CA ILE A 203 4.89 -3.06 13.45
C ILE A 203 6.03 -3.08 14.47
N LEU A 204 5.87 -2.37 15.58
CA LEU A 204 6.83 -2.27 16.66
C LEU A 204 6.10 -2.03 17.98
N SER A 205 6.64 -2.61 19.04
CA SER A 205 6.33 -2.28 20.43
C SER A 205 7.28 -1.20 20.97
N PRO A 206 6.94 -0.53 22.08
CA PRO A 206 7.86 0.37 22.76
C PRO A 206 9.17 -0.31 23.18
N ASP A 207 9.10 -1.55 23.71
CA ASP A 207 10.25 -2.31 24.19
C ASP A 207 11.23 -2.65 23.06
N GLU A 208 10.72 -3.00 21.89
CA GLU A 208 11.51 -3.25 20.68
C GLU A 208 12.20 -1.97 20.19
N LEU A 209 11.49 -0.85 20.17
CA LEU A 209 12.06 0.44 19.78
C LEU A 209 13.17 0.86 20.76
N ASP A 210 12.90 0.79 22.06
CA ASP A 210 13.88 1.12 23.10
C ASP A 210 15.14 0.26 22.98
N LEU A 211 14.98 -1.06 22.73
CA LEU A 211 16.12 -1.94 22.48
C LEU A 211 16.88 -1.57 21.21
N MET A 212 16.17 -1.22 20.12
CA MET A 212 16.81 -0.76 18.87
C MET A 212 17.61 0.53 19.05
N GLU A 213 17.14 1.47 19.86
CA GLU A 213 17.85 2.72 20.16
C GLU A 213 19.17 2.45 20.91
N ASP A 214 19.19 1.44 21.78
CA ASP A 214 20.37 1.03 22.55
C ASP A 214 21.40 0.22 21.71
N LEU A 215 21.03 -0.34 20.56
CA LEU A 215 21.93 -1.16 19.72
C LEU A 215 23.24 -0.47 19.33
N ALA A 216 23.21 0.84 19.19
CA ALA A 216 24.42 1.60 18.86
C ALA A 216 25.50 1.51 19.97
N GLU A 217 25.10 1.24 21.21
CA GLU A 217 26.00 1.07 22.36
C GLU A 217 26.32 -0.40 22.63
N LEU A 218 25.37 -1.31 22.31
CA LEU A 218 25.46 -2.74 22.64
C LEU A 218 26.18 -3.56 21.55
N VAL A 219 26.11 -3.14 20.30
CA VAL A 219 26.62 -3.89 19.14
C VAL A 219 27.77 -3.13 18.48
N PRO A 220 28.92 -3.76 18.20
CA PRO A 220 30.00 -3.16 17.43
C PRO A 220 29.57 -2.65 16.05
N GLU A 221 30.21 -1.59 15.55
CA GLU A 221 29.84 -0.95 14.28
C GLU A 221 30.02 -1.87 13.06
N ASP A 222 30.97 -2.78 13.11
CA ASP A 222 31.31 -3.73 12.05
C ASP A 222 30.48 -5.03 12.10
N ALA A 223 29.80 -5.31 13.20
CA ALA A 223 28.94 -6.49 13.32
C ALA A 223 27.64 -6.37 12.52
N VAL A 224 27.11 -7.52 12.13
CA VAL A 224 25.80 -7.65 11.47
C VAL A 224 24.83 -8.33 12.42
N ILE A 225 23.59 -7.89 12.44
CA ILE A 225 22.52 -8.40 13.28
C ILE A 225 21.58 -9.23 12.43
N ALA A 226 21.35 -10.50 12.79
CA ALA A 226 20.27 -11.31 12.25
C ALA A 226 18.95 -11.02 13.00
N GLY A 227 17.84 -11.35 12.40
CA GLY A 227 16.51 -11.21 13.00
C GLY A 227 15.43 -11.46 11.97
N ASP A 228 14.28 -11.96 12.40
CA ASP A 228 13.14 -12.13 11.49
C ASP A 228 12.64 -10.75 11.03
N PRO A 229 12.68 -10.45 9.73
CA PRO A 229 12.26 -9.15 9.23
C PRO A 229 10.75 -8.91 9.37
N TRP A 230 9.94 -9.96 9.54
CA TRP A 230 8.49 -9.87 9.71
C TRP A 230 8.07 -9.40 11.10
N THR A 231 8.94 -9.56 12.10
CA THR A 231 8.71 -9.08 13.48
C THR A 231 9.13 -7.63 13.69
N GLY A 232 9.63 -6.95 12.65
CA GLY A 232 10.11 -5.57 12.76
C GLY A 232 11.63 -5.45 12.97
N ALA A 233 12.38 -6.54 13.15
CA ALA A 233 13.83 -6.52 13.38
C ALA A 233 14.62 -5.80 12.25
N SER A 234 14.12 -5.79 11.02
CA SER A 234 14.73 -5.06 9.90
C SER A 234 14.80 -3.54 10.09
N PHE A 235 13.97 -2.94 10.97
CA PHE A 235 14.03 -1.52 11.29
C PHE A 235 15.28 -1.12 12.08
N ALA A 236 15.97 -2.09 12.68
CA ALA A 236 17.18 -1.85 13.48
C ALA A 236 18.23 -1.03 12.73
N TYR A 237 18.40 -1.25 11.40
CA TYR A 237 19.29 -0.43 10.59
C TYR A 237 18.88 1.05 10.57
N GLY A 238 17.59 1.31 10.37
CA GLY A 238 17.05 2.68 10.29
C GLY A 238 17.10 3.43 11.62
N VAL A 239 16.96 2.72 12.74
CA VAL A 239 16.92 3.30 14.08
C VAL A 239 18.34 3.46 14.65
N SER A 240 19.17 2.42 14.59
CA SER A 240 20.48 2.40 15.27
C SER A 240 21.67 2.66 14.35
N GLY A 241 21.50 2.56 13.02
CA GLY A 241 22.57 2.56 12.05
C GLY A 241 23.43 1.28 12.03
N ARG A 242 23.04 0.24 12.79
CA ARG A 242 23.73 -1.06 12.76
C ARG A 242 23.28 -1.89 11.55
N ARG A 243 24.20 -2.61 10.93
CA ARG A 243 23.88 -3.47 9.78
C ARG A 243 23.00 -4.64 10.19
N VAL A 244 22.03 -4.96 9.37
CA VAL A 244 21.15 -6.13 9.55
C VAL A 244 21.32 -7.08 8.37
N LEU A 245 21.21 -8.39 8.63
CA LEU A 245 21.27 -9.43 7.62
C LEU A 245 20.08 -9.31 6.66
N MET A 246 18.91 -9.01 7.22
CA MET A 246 17.62 -8.96 6.53
C MET A 246 17.02 -7.55 6.53
N PRO A 247 17.48 -6.62 5.65
CA PRO A 247 16.99 -5.24 5.64
C PRO A 247 15.61 -5.07 4.99
N HIS A 248 15.07 -6.12 4.37
CA HIS A 248 13.80 -6.05 3.64
C HIS A 248 13.04 -7.37 3.70
N LEU A 249 11.71 -7.30 3.90
CA LEU A 249 10.81 -8.47 4.01
C LEU A 249 10.83 -9.39 2.78
N LEU A 250 10.95 -8.83 1.58
CA LEU A 250 10.80 -9.53 0.29
C LEU A 250 12.13 -9.50 -0.48
N MET A 251 13.24 -9.74 0.18
CA MET A 251 14.52 -9.87 -0.48
C MET A 251 14.76 -11.31 -0.96
N ASP A 252 15.55 -11.46 -2.01
CA ASP A 252 16.08 -12.77 -2.39
C ASP A 252 17.16 -13.16 -1.35
N LEU A 253 16.95 -14.27 -0.65
CA LEU A 253 17.89 -14.78 0.35
C LEU A 253 19.11 -15.35 -0.33
N THR A 254 20.29 -15.13 0.28
CA THR A 254 21.50 -15.89 -0.04
C THR A 254 21.47 -17.23 0.70
N ASP A 255 22.21 -18.23 0.22
CA ASP A 255 22.34 -19.53 0.89
C ASP A 255 22.83 -19.34 2.36
N ASP A 256 23.75 -18.39 2.59
CA ASP A 256 24.23 -18.05 3.93
C ASP A 256 23.15 -17.48 4.85
N ALA A 257 22.32 -16.57 4.33
CA ALA A 257 21.21 -16.01 5.10
C ALA A 257 20.18 -17.10 5.41
N GLU A 258 19.89 -18.00 4.47
CA GLU A 258 18.98 -19.13 4.67
C GLU A 258 19.52 -20.10 5.76
N ALA A 259 20.82 -20.45 5.72
CA ALA A 259 21.44 -21.30 6.73
C ALA A 259 21.36 -20.69 8.14
N ILE A 260 21.63 -19.39 8.28
CA ILE A 260 21.52 -18.69 9.59
C ILE A 260 20.06 -18.68 10.06
N ASN A 261 19.12 -18.30 9.17
CA ASN A 261 17.71 -18.15 9.52
C ASN A 261 17.04 -19.48 9.91
N THR A 262 17.53 -20.62 9.38
CA THR A 262 16.86 -21.93 9.60
C THR A 262 17.56 -22.83 10.59
N MET A 263 18.87 -22.64 10.86
CA MET A 263 19.68 -23.62 11.58
C MET A 263 20.37 -23.07 12.83
N LEU A 264 20.48 -21.76 13.03
CA LEU A 264 21.31 -21.15 14.09
C LEU A 264 20.96 -21.68 15.49
N SER A 265 19.66 -21.73 15.85
CA SER A 265 19.25 -22.12 17.22
C SER A 265 19.50 -23.59 17.53
N THR A 266 19.55 -24.48 16.51
CA THR A 266 19.61 -25.93 16.66
C THR A 266 20.93 -26.55 16.23
N GLU A 267 21.58 -25.99 15.20
CA GLU A 267 22.81 -26.51 14.57
C GLU A 267 23.88 -25.41 14.42
N GLY A 268 23.95 -24.46 15.38
CA GLY A 268 24.78 -23.26 15.31
C GLY A 268 26.30 -23.49 15.19
N ASP A 269 26.82 -24.69 15.50
CA ASP A 269 28.22 -25.10 15.30
C ASP A 269 28.41 -25.97 14.04
N SER A 270 27.39 -26.12 13.18
CA SER A 270 27.57 -26.85 11.91
C SER A 270 28.54 -26.13 10.99
N PRO A 271 29.30 -26.87 10.14
CA PRO A 271 30.22 -26.24 9.18
C PRO A 271 29.52 -25.24 8.25
N GLU A 272 28.25 -25.46 7.93
CA GLU A 272 27.43 -24.62 7.06
C GLU A 272 27.11 -23.29 7.76
N VAL A 273 26.60 -23.32 8.99
CA VAL A 273 26.32 -22.12 9.77
C VAL A 273 27.61 -21.36 10.08
N CYS A 274 28.71 -22.04 10.43
CA CYS A 274 29.97 -21.36 10.72
C CYS A 274 30.53 -20.61 9.49
N ALA A 275 30.44 -21.21 8.30
CA ALA A 275 30.84 -20.55 7.06
C ALA A 275 29.94 -19.32 6.77
N ALA A 276 28.64 -19.48 6.94
CA ALA A 276 27.68 -18.39 6.74
C ALA A 276 27.90 -17.20 7.71
N LEU A 277 28.20 -17.49 8.98
CA LEU A 277 28.52 -16.45 9.97
C LEU A 277 29.83 -15.71 9.64
N GLU A 278 30.86 -16.43 9.15
CA GLU A 278 32.12 -15.82 8.72
C GLU A 278 31.92 -14.93 7.48
N ASP A 279 31.18 -15.41 6.46
CA ASP A 279 30.97 -14.69 5.21
C ASP A 279 30.07 -13.48 5.37
N THR A 280 29.04 -13.56 6.22
CA THR A 280 28.09 -12.45 6.46
C THR A 280 28.52 -11.46 7.52
N GLY A 281 29.39 -11.89 8.45
CA GLY A 281 29.78 -11.11 9.63
C GLY A 281 28.67 -10.99 10.68
N VAL A 282 27.70 -11.90 10.67
CA VAL A 282 26.64 -11.94 11.69
C VAL A 282 27.21 -12.38 13.02
N GLY A 283 27.06 -11.52 14.05
CA GLY A 283 27.53 -11.76 15.39
C GLY A 283 26.45 -11.60 16.46
N TYR A 284 25.28 -11.11 16.09
CA TYR A 284 24.18 -10.83 16.99
C TYR A 284 22.84 -11.23 16.38
N VAL A 285 21.85 -11.49 17.23
CA VAL A 285 20.47 -11.80 16.82
C VAL A 285 19.51 -10.93 17.63
N LEU A 286 18.56 -10.29 16.93
CA LEU A 286 17.38 -9.68 17.53
C LEU A 286 16.24 -10.70 17.47
N ASP A 287 15.70 -11.00 18.65
CA ASP A 287 14.50 -11.81 18.84
C ASP A 287 13.37 -10.89 19.32
N PHE A 288 12.45 -10.61 18.42
CA PHE A 288 11.21 -9.89 18.68
C PHE A 288 10.08 -10.90 18.67
N SER A 289 9.23 -10.88 19.70
CA SER A 289 8.17 -11.86 19.80
C SER A 289 7.23 -11.82 18.59
N ALA A 290 6.82 -13.00 18.13
CA ALA A 290 5.92 -13.17 16.98
C ALA A 290 4.49 -12.57 17.18
N ASP A 291 4.17 -12.02 18.35
CA ASP A 291 2.85 -11.43 18.66
C ASP A 291 2.49 -10.21 17.81
N GLY A 292 3.44 -9.69 17.04
CA GLY A 292 3.29 -8.53 16.17
C GLY A 292 3.51 -8.80 14.68
N ASP A 293 3.43 -10.04 14.21
CA ASP A 293 3.66 -10.37 12.81
C ASP A 293 2.86 -9.48 11.85
N PHE A 294 3.59 -8.73 11.04
CA PHE A 294 3.02 -7.75 10.12
C PHE A 294 2.15 -8.38 9.03
N GLN A 295 2.41 -9.64 8.68
CA GLN A 295 1.67 -10.47 7.72
C GLN A 295 1.96 -11.96 7.94
N GLU A 296 1.23 -12.85 7.25
CA GLU A 296 1.63 -14.27 7.14
C GLU A 296 3.06 -14.34 6.62
N ASN A 297 3.94 -14.93 7.42
CA ASN A 297 5.35 -15.08 7.15
C ASN A 297 5.55 -16.13 6.06
N ASP A 298 6.14 -15.75 4.92
CA ASP A 298 6.44 -16.65 3.81
C ASP A 298 7.85 -17.26 3.91
N GLY A 299 8.64 -16.90 4.94
CA GLY A 299 10.01 -17.38 5.16
C GLY A 299 10.09 -18.44 6.26
N ASP A 300 11.17 -19.23 6.24
CA ASP A 300 11.56 -20.11 7.34
C ASP A 300 12.64 -19.42 8.18
N TYR A 301 12.26 -19.01 9.41
CA TYR A 301 13.14 -18.38 10.38
C TYR A 301 13.28 -19.21 11.66
N SER A 302 13.00 -20.52 11.56
CA SER A 302 13.04 -21.46 12.69
C SER A 302 14.39 -21.53 13.41
N GLY A 303 15.48 -21.14 12.75
CA GLY A 303 16.80 -21.02 13.36
C GLY A 303 16.94 -19.75 14.24
N LEU A 304 16.00 -18.83 14.21
CA LEU A 304 15.96 -17.63 15.04
C LEU A 304 14.89 -17.73 16.14
N ASP A 305 14.20 -18.87 16.24
CA ASP A 305 13.23 -19.18 17.30
C ASP A 305 13.89 -19.85 18.51
N ASP A 306 13.21 -19.78 19.66
CA ASP A 306 13.61 -20.46 20.91
C ASP A 306 15.07 -20.21 21.35
N LEU A 307 15.62 -19.05 21.03
CA LEU A 307 17.01 -18.68 21.30
C LEU A 307 17.39 -18.73 22.79
N ASP A 308 16.45 -18.53 23.71
CA ASP A 308 16.66 -18.67 25.15
C ASP A 308 17.16 -20.07 25.57
N SER A 309 16.81 -21.09 24.81
CA SER A 309 17.22 -22.49 25.08
C SER A 309 18.44 -22.92 24.28
N SER A 310 18.88 -22.11 23.31
CA SER A 310 19.99 -22.44 22.42
C SER A 310 21.34 -22.30 23.11
N PRO A 311 22.24 -23.30 23.01
CA PRO A 311 23.60 -23.19 23.52
C PRO A 311 24.54 -22.33 22.66
N TYR A 312 24.08 -21.88 21.50
CA TYR A 312 24.87 -21.18 20.48
C TYR A 312 24.81 -19.67 20.59
N VAL A 313 23.96 -19.15 21.49
CA VAL A 313 23.79 -17.72 21.73
C VAL A 313 23.79 -17.39 23.22
N GLU A 314 24.14 -16.15 23.56
CA GLU A 314 24.13 -15.62 24.93
C GLU A 314 23.32 -14.33 24.96
N LEU A 315 22.38 -14.20 25.90
CA LEU A 315 21.56 -13.00 26.09
C LEU A 315 22.44 -11.81 26.50
N VAL A 316 22.37 -10.73 25.75
CA VAL A 316 23.09 -9.46 26.00
C VAL A 316 22.20 -8.46 26.71
N GLU A 317 21.00 -8.25 26.22
CA GLU A 317 20.05 -7.26 26.75
C GLU A 317 18.62 -7.73 26.47
N GLN A 318 17.69 -7.31 27.34
CA GLN A 318 16.26 -7.58 27.22
C GLN A 318 15.45 -6.35 27.64
N ARG A 319 14.44 -6.05 26.82
CA ARG A 319 13.42 -5.04 27.08
C ARG A 319 12.03 -5.67 26.87
N GLY A 320 11.31 -5.96 27.97
CA GLY A 320 10.07 -6.73 27.89
C GLY A 320 10.28 -8.08 27.21
N ASP A 321 9.62 -8.29 26.07
CA ASP A 321 9.75 -9.51 25.27
C ASP A 321 10.84 -9.39 24.18
N ALA A 322 11.32 -8.18 23.89
CA ALA A 322 12.40 -7.96 22.94
C ALA A 322 13.78 -8.32 23.53
N LYS A 323 14.57 -9.09 22.79
CA LYS A 323 15.86 -9.60 23.25
C LYS A 323 16.94 -9.41 22.19
N LEU A 324 18.16 -9.13 22.67
CA LEU A 324 19.38 -9.13 21.88
C LEU A 324 20.28 -10.26 22.37
N PHE A 325 20.65 -11.15 21.48
CA PHE A 325 21.61 -12.22 21.75
C PHE A 325 22.92 -11.96 21.00
N LYS A 326 24.03 -12.39 21.63
CA LYS A 326 25.33 -12.51 20.96
C LYS A 326 25.54 -13.96 20.57
N ILE A 327 26.01 -14.20 19.35
CA ILE A 327 26.38 -15.54 18.88
C ILE A 327 27.73 -15.94 19.54
N VAL A 328 27.76 -17.13 20.13
CA VAL A 328 28.94 -17.69 20.81
C VAL A 328 29.46 -18.98 20.19
N SER A 329 28.78 -19.47 19.16
CA SER A 329 29.19 -20.59 18.34
C SER A 329 30.37 -20.29 17.42
N CYS A 330 30.93 -21.29 16.77
CA CYS A 330 31.99 -21.18 15.77
C CYS A 330 33.24 -20.41 16.22
N GLY A 331 33.51 -20.34 17.53
CA GLY A 331 34.65 -19.61 18.08
C GLY A 331 34.46 -18.09 18.19
N LEU A 332 33.26 -17.58 17.89
CA LEU A 332 32.95 -16.13 18.02
C LEU A 332 32.78 -15.65 19.44
N GLY A 333 32.71 -16.56 20.43
CA GLY A 333 32.54 -16.25 21.86
C GLY A 333 33.83 -16.03 22.65
N SER A 334 35.01 -16.05 22.03
CA SER A 334 36.31 -15.95 22.73
C SER A 334 36.90 -14.56 22.71
#